data_1e069dd614ec6df58fd5017277b8ee73
#
_entry.id   1e069dd614ec6df58fd5017277b8ee73
#
_cell.length_a   1.000
_cell.length_b   1.000
_cell.length_c   1.000
_cell.angle_alpha   90.00
_cell.angle_beta   90.00
_cell.angle_gamma   90.00
#
_symmetry.space_group_name_H-M   'P 1'
#
loop_
_entity.id
_entity.type
_entity.pdbx_description
1 polymer ?
#
loop_
_entity_poly.entity_id
_entity_poly.type
_entity_poly.pdbx_seq_one_letter_code
_entity_poly.pdbx_strand_id
1 'polypeptide(L)'
;MNKYIGLINEMYNNNIRLHAPLQSIEYGMPTVLLEILCVSDGIEEVISVGDRKESIGWILYSYEMIKNNTEYYAAEYGINGYIFSDDGAGNVFVMKDNESIYLFNAIDGEEEYFAESLAKFWDINTDIAQNTLSNEERADNLVKKYGFDFTKISKSEIRDLIEKEIENYQEGSSEYIRALCGYLFCIGSYEDALLIERAKYEINFDVGCMIDGAWIEALKGNMSEEDRQFHIQAFIKDYEVK
;
A
#
# COMPACT_ATOMS: atom_id res chain seq x y z
N MET A 1 14.31 -13.54 -5.60
CA MET A 1 14.23 -12.19 -5.01
C MET A 1 13.81 -12.37 -3.56
N ASN A 2 14.44 -11.68 -2.61
CA ASN A 2 14.04 -11.74 -1.19
C ASN A 2 12.58 -11.26 -1.08
N LYS A 3 11.75 -11.97 -0.29
CA LYS A 3 10.31 -11.69 -0.16
C LYS A 3 10.03 -10.25 0.34
N TYR A 4 10.86 -9.75 1.25
CA TYR A 4 10.71 -8.40 1.80
C TYR A 4 11.02 -7.31 0.76
N ILE A 5 12.07 -7.50 -0.03
CA ILE A 5 12.39 -6.55 -1.12
C ILE A 5 11.26 -6.51 -2.16
N GLY A 6 10.60 -7.65 -2.40
CA GLY A 6 9.41 -7.70 -3.24
C GLY A 6 8.28 -6.84 -2.70
N LEU A 7 7.93 -6.99 -1.41
CA LEU A 7 6.90 -6.20 -0.73
C LEU A 7 7.24 -4.70 -0.72
N ILE A 8 8.47 -4.35 -0.34
CA ILE A 8 8.93 -2.95 -0.31
C ILE A 8 8.86 -2.33 -1.72
N ASN A 9 9.31 -3.06 -2.74
CA ASN A 9 9.30 -2.56 -4.11
C ASN A 9 7.87 -2.33 -4.63
N GLU A 10 6.93 -3.18 -4.26
CA GLU A 10 5.52 -3.04 -4.56
C GLU A 10 4.91 -1.85 -3.83
N MET A 11 5.17 -1.72 -2.52
CA MET A 11 4.71 -0.61 -1.67
C MET A 11 5.14 0.76 -2.21
N TYR A 12 6.39 0.88 -2.66
CA TYR A 12 6.96 2.14 -3.16
C TYR A 12 6.87 2.29 -4.70
N ASN A 13 6.01 1.52 -5.37
CA ASN A 13 5.77 1.61 -6.83
C ASN A 13 7.07 1.56 -7.67
N ASN A 14 8.02 0.72 -7.30
CA ASN A 14 9.36 0.61 -7.92
C ASN A 14 10.23 1.88 -7.76
N ASN A 15 9.89 2.77 -6.85
CA ASN A 15 10.67 3.98 -6.53
C ASN A 15 11.65 3.73 -5.38
N ILE A 16 12.38 2.63 -5.46
CA ILE A 16 13.43 2.29 -4.49
C ILE A 16 14.80 2.26 -5.14
N ARG A 17 15.82 2.51 -4.31
CA ARG A 17 17.23 2.27 -4.65
C ARG A 17 17.77 1.20 -3.72
N LEU A 18 18.26 0.12 -4.30
CA LEU A 18 19.00 -0.92 -3.60
C LEU A 18 20.49 -0.59 -3.61
N HIS A 19 21.15 -0.84 -2.48
CA HIS A 19 22.59 -0.71 -2.34
C HIS A 19 23.31 -2.04 -2.56
N ALA A 20 24.64 -2.00 -2.62
CA ALA A 20 25.44 -3.22 -2.72
C ALA A 20 25.16 -4.13 -1.50
N PRO A 21 25.13 -5.47 -1.69
CA PRO A 21 24.93 -6.39 -0.58
C PRO A 21 25.97 -6.24 0.51
N LEU A 22 25.55 -6.43 1.77
CA LEU A 22 26.45 -6.47 2.93
C LEU A 22 27.54 -7.54 2.74
N GLN A 23 28.80 -7.15 3.00
CA GLN A 23 29.97 -8.01 2.75
C GLN A 23 30.46 -8.74 4.01
N SER A 24 30.22 -8.17 5.19
CA SER A 24 30.65 -8.74 6.47
C SER A 24 29.66 -8.40 7.58
N ILE A 25 29.55 -9.31 8.57
CA ILE A 25 28.68 -9.15 9.74
C ILE A 25 29.57 -9.20 10.97
N GLU A 26 29.70 -8.07 11.65
CA GLU A 26 30.48 -7.95 12.90
C GLU A 26 29.59 -7.70 14.12
N TYR A 27 28.40 -7.11 13.90
CA TYR A 27 27.44 -6.77 14.93
C TYR A 27 26.22 -7.70 14.84
N GLY A 28 25.88 -8.34 15.96
CA GLY A 28 24.70 -9.22 16.01
C GLY A 28 23.41 -8.43 15.90
N MET A 29 22.51 -8.85 14.98
CA MET A 29 21.17 -8.30 14.83
C MET A 29 20.20 -9.41 14.40
N PRO A 30 18.88 -9.18 14.46
CA PRO A 30 17.87 -10.16 14.07
C PRO A 30 18.12 -10.74 12.68
N THR A 31 17.97 -12.05 12.55
CA THR A 31 18.22 -12.77 11.28
C THR A 31 17.43 -12.18 10.13
N VAL A 32 16.19 -11.75 10.39
CA VAL A 32 15.31 -11.15 9.37
C VAL A 32 15.89 -9.87 8.75
N LEU A 33 16.57 -9.02 9.54
CA LEU A 33 17.26 -7.83 9.03
C LEU A 33 18.50 -8.24 8.22
N LEU A 34 19.28 -9.18 8.71
CA LEU A 34 20.45 -9.70 8.00
C LEU A 34 20.10 -10.32 6.65
N GLU A 35 18.99 -11.06 6.56
CA GLU A 35 18.51 -11.63 5.30
C GLU A 35 18.22 -10.57 4.23
N ILE A 36 17.77 -9.38 4.62
CA ILE A 36 17.54 -8.27 3.68
C ILE A 36 18.86 -7.59 3.35
N LEU A 37 19.68 -7.27 4.37
CA LEU A 37 20.96 -6.57 4.19
C LEU A 37 21.98 -7.39 3.36
N CYS A 38 21.92 -8.71 3.42
CA CYS A 38 22.69 -9.59 2.54
C CYS A 38 22.30 -9.50 1.06
N VAL A 39 21.13 -8.92 0.75
CA VAL A 39 20.68 -8.65 -0.63
C VAL A 39 20.88 -7.18 -0.99
N SER A 40 20.64 -6.28 -0.04
CA SER A 40 20.85 -4.85 -0.18
C SER A 40 21.20 -4.23 1.16
N ASP A 41 22.41 -3.65 1.30
CA ASP A 41 22.84 -2.96 2.52
C ASP A 41 22.18 -1.58 2.62
N GLY A 42 20.91 -1.62 3.01
CA GLY A 42 20.00 -0.49 3.06
C GLY A 42 19.12 -0.35 1.80
N ILE A 43 18.01 0.32 1.98
CA ILE A 43 17.02 0.60 0.92
C ILE A 43 16.57 2.04 1.07
N GLU A 44 16.71 2.83 0.01
CA GLU A 44 16.24 4.22 -0.05
C GLU A 44 14.96 4.33 -0.87
N GLU A 45 14.08 5.23 -0.46
CA GLU A 45 13.04 5.77 -1.31
C GLU A 45 13.63 6.82 -2.25
N VAL A 46 13.22 6.80 -3.52
CA VAL A 46 13.72 7.73 -4.53
C VAL A 46 12.59 8.34 -5.34
N ILE A 47 12.78 9.59 -5.76
CA ILE A 47 11.90 10.29 -6.70
C ILE A 47 12.64 10.55 -8.01
N SER A 48 11.90 10.67 -9.10
CA SER A 48 12.45 11.05 -10.40
C SER A 48 12.46 12.57 -10.52
N VAL A 49 13.65 13.14 -10.71
CA VAL A 49 13.84 14.57 -10.98
C VAL A 49 14.53 14.71 -12.34
N GLY A 50 13.72 14.91 -13.38
CA GLY A 50 14.19 14.81 -14.77
C GLY A 50 14.69 13.40 -15.08
N ASP A 51 15.94 13.28 -15.56
CA ASP A 51 16.58 12.00 -15.89
C ASP A 51 17.33 11.35 -14.71
N ARG A 52 17.20 11.90 -13.49
CA ARG A 52 17.90 11.43 -12.30
C ARG A 52 16.91 10.92 -11.27
N LYS A 53 17.36 9.91 -10.48
CA LYS A 53 16.66 9.47 -9.27
C LYS A 53 17.37 10.06 -8.05
N GLU A 54 16.65 10.83 -7.24
CA GLU A 54 17.16 11.45 -6.02
C GLU A 54 16.56 10.74 -4.81
N SER A 55 17.38 10.49 -3.78
CA SER A 55 16.92 9.91 -2.53
C SER A 55 16.12 10.93 -1.73
N ILE A 56 15.00 10.50 -1.14
CA ILE A 56 14.18 11.31 -0.25
C ILE A 56 14.13 10.76 1.18
N GLY A 57 14.60 9.55 1.41
CA GLY A 57 14.65 8.95 2.74
C GLY A 57 15.11 7.50 2.73
N TRP A 58 15.27 6.94 3.92
CA TRP A 58 15.60 5.54 4.13
C TRP A 58 14.34 4.74 4.47
N ILE A 59 14.09 3.69 3.70
CA ILE A 59 13.06 2.70 4.00
C ILE A 59 13.59 1.65 4.97
N LEU A 60 14.87 1.28 4.77
CA LEU A 60 15.64 0.43 5.64
C LEU A 60 17.05 0.99 5.73
N TYR A 61 17.53 1.26 6.92
CA TYR A 61 18.89 1.73 7.14
C TYR A 61 19.93 0.70 6.72
N SER A 62 21.12 1.18 6.32
CA SER A 62 22.27 0.31 6.12
C SER A 62 22.71 -0.34 7.44
N TYR A 63 23.47 -1.43 7.35
CA TYR A 63 24.02 -2.14 8.51
C TYR A 63 24.73 -1.21 9.49
N GLU A 64 25.59 -0.33 8.97
CA GLU A 64 26.33 0.61 9.81
C GLU A 64 25.40 1.66 10.46
N MET A 65 24.39 2.12 9.76
CA MET A 65 23.38 3.04 10.31
C MET A 65 22.56 2.35 11.41
N ILE A 66 22.11 1.10 11.20
CA ILE A 66 21.39 0.33 12.21
C ILE A 66 22.24 0.21 13.48
N LYS A 67 23.51 -0.17 13.35
CA LYS A 67 24.44 -0.28 14.47
C LYS A 67 24.57 1.05 15.20
N ASN A 68 24.94 2.11 14.50
CA ASN A 68 25.20 3.42 15.11
C ASN A 68 23.97 4.01 15.76
N ASN A 69 22.80 3.94 15.11
CA ASN A 69 21.55 4.41 15.68
C ASN A 69 21.15 3.57 16.90
N THR A 70 21.28 2.26 16.84
CA THR A 70 20.97 1.38 17.98
C THR A 70 21.84 1.73 19.19
N GLU A 71 23.15 1.90 19.01
CA GLU A 71 24.07 2.31 20.08
C GLU A 71 23.71 3.70 20.64
N TYR A 72 23.42 4.67 19.77
CA TYR A 72 23.02 6.02 20.15
C TYR A 72 21.71 6.04 20.96
N TYR A 73 20.64 5.42 20.45
CA TYR A 73 19.33 5.43 21.12
C TYR A 73 19.35 4.60 22.41
N ALA A 74 20.15 3.55 22.48
CA ALA A 74 20.37 2.80 23.73
C ALA A 74 21.06 3.67 24.81
N ALA A 75 22.08 4.44 24.43
CA ALA A 75 22.82 5.30 25.36
C ALA A 75 22.02 6.53 25.80
N GLU A 76 21.31 7.19 24.89
CA GLU A 76 20.63 8.46 25.15
C GLU A 76 19.25 8.27 25.78
N TYR A 77 18.50 7.27 25.30
CA TYR A 77 17.10 7.07 25.70
C TYR A 77 16.84 5.75 26.43
N GLY A 78 17.84 4.87 26.54
CA GLY A 78 17.68 3.55 27.17
C GLY A 78 16.87 2.56 26.33
N ILE A 79 16.76 2.78 25.03
CA ILE A 79 15.99 1.93 24.13
C ILE A 79 16.66 0.56 24.00
N ASN A 80 15.88 -0.50 24.19
CA ASN A 80 16.32 -1.87 23.97
C ASN A 80 15.72 -2.38 22.64
N GLY A 81 16.57 -2.67 21.67
CA GLY A 81 16.17 -3.13 20.33
C GLY A 81 17.03 -2.51 19.23
N TYR A 82 16.72 -2.81 17.99
CA TYR A 82 17.49 -2.40 16.81
C TYR A 82 16.75 -1.32 16.05
N ILE A 83 17.38 -0.15 15.89
CA ILE A 83 16.81 0.98 15.14
C ILE A 83 17.09 0.73 13.66
N PHE A 84 16.05 0.38 12.89
CA PHE A 84 16.22 -0.07 11.52
C PHE A 84 15.63 0.85 10.44
N SER A 85 14.78 1.80 10.83
CA SER A 85 14.12 2.76 9.93
C SER A 85 13.64 3.98 10.71
N ASP A 86 13.11 4.99 9.99
CA ASP A 86 12.41 6.15 10.55
C ASP A 86 11.13 6.45 9.76
N ASP A 87 10.31 7.38 10.27
CA ASP A 87 9.08 7.83 9.64
C ASP A 87 9.24 9.14 8.84
N GLY A 88 10.47 9.66 8.74
CA GLY A 88 10.75 10.97 8.12
C GLY A 88 10.31 12.18 8.95
N ALA A 89 9.60 11.98 10.06
CA ALA A 89 9.13 13.04 10.98
C ALA A 89 9.96 13.12 12.27
N GLY A 90 10.96 12.27 12.43
CA GLY A 90 11.87 12.23 13.57
C GLY A 90 11.60 11.12 14.58
N ASN A 91 10.60 10.27 14.33
CA ASN A 91 10.41 9.04 15.08
C ASN A 91 11.17 7.90 14.43
N VAL A 92 11.56 6.89 15.22
CA VAL A 92 12.31 5.75 14.71
C VAL A 92 11.58 4.44 14.98
N PHE A 93 11.75 3.48 14.06
CA PHE A 93 11.22 2.14 14.23
C PHE A 93 12.26 1.23 14.89
N VAL A 94 11.83 0.59 15.98
CA VAL A 94 12.65 -0.26 16.85
C VAL A 94 12.20 -1.70 16.72
N MET A 95 13.07 -2.59 16.27
CA MET A 95 12.83 -4.03 16.29
C MET A 95 13.35 -4.63 17.59
N LYS A 96 12.50 -5.33 18.32
CA LYS A 96 12.89 -6.07 19.54
C LYS A 96 13.45 -7.46 19.19
N ASP A 97 14.07 -8.14 20.16
CA ASP A 97 14.65 -9.48 19.96
C ASP A 97 13.62 -10.54 19.53
N ASN A 98 12.35 -10.36 19.86
CA ASN A 98 11.24 -11.21 19.43
C ASN A 98 10.65 -10.81 18.07
N GLU A 99 11.35 -9.94 17.32
CA GLU A 99 10.98 -9.39 16.02
C GLU A 99 9.74 -8.46 16.01
N SER A 100 9.13 -8.18 17.18
CA SER A 100 8.08 -7.16 17.27
C SER A 100 8.64 -5.76 17.04
N ILE A 101 7.83 -4.89 16.44
CA ILE A 101 8.23 -3.55 16.05
C ILE A 101 7.47 -2.51 16.85
N TYR A 102 8.18 -1.49 17.28
CA TYR A 102 7.67 -0.34 18.01
C TYR A 102 8.07 0.95 17.29
N LEU A 103 7.23 1.96 17.38
CA LEU A 103 7.56 3.34 17.02
C LEU A 103 8.02 4.06 18.28
N PHE A 104 9.22 4.63 18.26
CA PHE A 104 9.74 5.46 19.35
C PHE A 104 9.72 6.92 18.95
N ASN A 105 9.06 7.74 19.77
CA ASN A 105 9.02 9.18 19.63
C ASN A 105 10.08 9.81 20.56
N ALA A 106 11.10 10.45 19.98
CA ALA A 106 12.19 11.06 20.75
C ALA A 106 11.78 12.36 21.49
N ILE A 107 10.62 12.97 21.16
CA ILE A 107 10.15 14.20 21.79
C ILE A 107 9.53 13.91 23.16
N ASP A 108 8.68 12.89 23.25
CA ASP A 108 7.99 12.49 24.49
C ASP A 108 8.64 11.29 25.17
N GLY A 109 9.54 10.58 24.50
CA GLY A 109 10.25 9.42 25.03
C GLY A 109 9.40 8.17 25.11
N GLU A 110 8.28 8.12 24.39
CA GLU A 110 7.35 7.00 24.42
C GLU A 110 7.61 6.00 23.31
N GLU A 111 7.51 4.69 23.63
CA GLU A 111 7.47 3.58 22.67
C GLU A 111 6.03 3.10 22.51
N GLU A 112 5.53 3.07 21.28
CA GLU A 112 4.23 2.53 20.92
C GLU A 112 4.39 1.25 20.11
N TYR A 113 3.63 0.19 20.47
CA TYR A 113 3.60 -1.04 19.69
C TYR A 113 3.06 -0.76 18.27
N PHE A 114 3.79 -1.20 17.25
CA PHE A 114 3.44 -0.93 15.86
C PHE A 114 3.08 -2.22 15.09
N ALA A 115 3.90 -3.27 15.15
CA ALA A 115 3.67 -4.49 14.40
C ALA A 115 4.30 -5.72 15.09
N GLU A 116 3.71 -6.90 14.86
CA GLU A 116 4.20 -8.18 15.40
C GLU A 116 5.43 -8.72 14.67
N SER A 117 5.69 -8.25 13.45
CA SER A 117 6.81 -8.72 12.61
C SER A 117 7.12 -7.73 11.50
N LEU A 118 8.29 -7.88 10.87
CA LEU A 118 8.69 -7.05 9.73
C LEU A 118 7.74 -7.20 8.52
N ALA A 119 7.15 -8.38 8.31
CA ALA A 119 6.14 -8.57 7.28
C ALA A 119 4.89 -7.74 7.55
N LYS A 120 4.41 -7.73 8.80
CA LYS A 120 3.27 -6.89 9.20
C LYS A 120 3.60 -5.41 9.22
N PHE A 121 4.83 -5.04 9.53
CA PHE A 121 5.31 -3.68 9.43
C PHE A 121 5.15 -3.12 7.99
N TRP A 122 5.58 -3.86 6.98
CA TRP A 122 5.41 -3.45 5.59
C TRP A 122 3.95 -3.47 5.15
N ASP A 123 3.14 -4.45 5.61
CA ASP A 123 1.70 -4.49 5.35
C ASP A 123 1.00 -3.24 5.91
N ILE A 124 1.27 -2.88 7.17
CA ILE A 124 0.69 -1.70 7.82
C ILE A 124 1.14 -0.41 7.12
N ASN A 125 2.43 -0.28 6.81
CA ASN A 125 2.93 0.88 6.09
C ASN A 125 2.34 0.99 4.68
N THR A 126 2.07 -0.15 4.02
CA THR A 126 1.34 -0.15 2.74
C THR A 126 -0.07 0.41 2.92
N ASP A 127 -0.77 -0.03 3.97
CA ASP A 127 -2.12 0.48 4.28
C ASP A 127 -2.08 1.98 4.64
N ILE A 128 -1.10 2.43 5.43
CA ILE A 128 -0.91 3.85 5.76
C ILE A 128 -0.57 4.66 4.51
N ALA A 129 0.35 4.19 3.67
CA ALA A 129 0.73 4.88 2.44
C ALA A 129 -0.46 4.99 1.47
N GLN A 130 -1.30 3.95 1.38
CA GLN A 130 -2.53 4.00 0.59
C GLN A 130 -3.55 4.97 1.16
N ASN A 131 -3.64 5.09 2.49
CA ASN A 131 -4.55 6.03 3.16
C ASN A 131 -4.07 7.50 3.08
N THR A 132 -2.80 7.76 2.70
CA THR A 132 -2.29 9.12 2.44
C THR A 132 -2.51 9.57 1.01
N LEU A 133 -2.79 8.64 0.07
CA LEU A 133 -3.12 8.98 -1.31
C LEU A 133 -4.54 9.54 -1.39
N SER A 134 -4.75 10.53 -2.26
CA SER A 134 -6.11 10.95 -2.60
C SER A 134 -6.87 9.82 -3.28
N ASN A 135 -8.21 9.87 -3.26
CA ASN A 135 -9.02 8.85 -3.91
C ASN A 135 -8.79 8.81 -5.44
N GLU A 136 -8.39 9.92 -6.05
CA GLU A 136 -7.97 9.97 -7.46
C GLU A 136 -6.67 9.20 -7.67
N GLU A 137 -5.66 9.41 -6.83
CA GLU A 137 -4.38 8.70 -6.90
C GLU A 137 -4.55 7.20 -6.65
N ARG A 138 -5.43 6.83 -5.70
CA ARG A 138 -5.79 5.42 -5.44
C ARG A 138 -6.46 4.79 -6.66
N ALA A 139 -7.39 5.51 -7.33
CA ALA A 139 -8.03 5.06 -8.56
C ALA A 139 -7.01 4.89 -9.70
N ASP A 140 -6.12 5.86 -9.88
CA ASP A 140 -5.06 5.79 -10.91
C ASP A 140 -4.11 4.60 -10.66
N ASN A 141 -3.74 4.34 -9.41
CA ASN A 141 -2.92 3.18 -9.04
C ASN A 141 -3.64 1.85 -9.27
N LEU A 142 -4.95 1.79 -8.99
CA LEU A 142 -5.78 0.63 -9.28
C LEU A 142 -5.79 0.32 -10.79
N VAL A 143 -6.00 1.35 -11.62
CA VAL A 143 -6.00 1.22 -13.07
C VAL A 143 -4.61 0.83 -13.60
N LYS A 144 -3.54 1.41 -13.08
CA LYS A 144 -2.16 1.01 -13.43
C LYS A 144 -1.87 -0.45 -13.07
N LYS A 145 -2.37 -0.92 -11.92
CA LYS A 145 -2.16 -2.29 -11.41
C LYS A 145 -2.88 -3.32 -12.28
N TYR A 146 -4.15 -3.10 -12.58
CA TYR A 146 -5.00 -4.11 -13.22
C TYR A 146 -5.15 -3.94 -14.73
N GLY A 147 -5.05 -2.70 -15.24
CA GLY A 147 -5.36 -2.40 -16.63
C GLY A 147 -6.80 -2.81 -17.00
N PHE A 148 -7.02 -3.11 -18.27
CA PHE A 148 -8.33 -3.52 -18.79
C PHE A 148 -8.35 -4.92 -19.39
N ASP A 149 -7.37 -5.77 -19.01
CA ASP A 149 -7.43 -7.21 -19.28
C ASP A 149 -8.19 -7.90 -18.14
N PHE A 150 -9.50 -7.84 -18.20
CA PHE A 150 -10.41 -8.34 -17.17
C PHE A 150 -10.25 -9.84 -16.88
N THR A 151 -9.59 -10.61 -17.76
CA THR A 151 -9.35 -12.04 -17.55
C THR A 151 -8.30 -12.32 -16.47
N LYS A 152 -7.49 -11.32 -16.13
CA LYS A 152 -6.40 -11.42 -15.15
C LYS A 152 -6.75 -10.85 -13.78
N ILE A 153 -7.92 -10.25 -13.63
CA ILE A 153 -8.33 -9.56 -12.41
C ILE A 153 -8.98 -10.56 -11.45
N SER A 154 -8.51 -10.58 -10.21
CA SER A 154 -9.11 -11.39 -9.14
C SER A 154 -10.40 -10.75 -8.65
N LYS A 155 -11.54 -11.40 -8.92
CA LYS A 155 -12.84 -10.94 -8.45
C LYS A 155 -12.92 -10.88 -6.92
N SER A 156 -12.33 -11.84 -6.22
CA SER A 156 -12.30 -11.83 -4.75
C SER A 156 -11.55 -10.62 -4.20
N GLU A 157 -10.40 -10.28 -4.79
CA GLU A 157 -9.61 -9.12 -4.37
C GLU A 157 -10.39 -7.81 -4.55
N ILE A 158 -11.08 -7.62 -5.68
CA ILE A 158 -11.92 -6.42 -5.90
C ILE A 158 -13.08 -6.37 -4.90
N ARG A 159 -13.73 -7.51 -4.59
CA ARG A 159 -14.79 -7.56 -3.58
C ARG A 159 -14.29 -7.16 -2.19
N ASP A 160 -13.14 -7.71 -1.77
CA ASP A 160 -12.54 -7.40 -0.46
C ASP A 160 -12.18 -5.92 -0.34
N LEU A 161 -11.70 -5.29 -1.42
CA LEU A 161 -11.43 -3.85 -1.46
C LEU A 161 -12.70 -3.00 -1.35
N ILE A 162 -13.79 -3.40 -2.02
CA ILE A 162 -15.09 -2.71 -1.90
C ILE A 162 -15.65 -2.82 -0.48
N GLU A 163 -15.61 -4.02 0.14
CA GLU A 163 -16.06 -4.21 1.52
C GLU A 163 -15.27 -3.32 2.49
N LYS A 164 -13.95 -3.23 2.34
CA LYS A 164 -13.11 -2.33 3.14
C LYS A 164 -13.52 -0.86 2.99
N GLU A 165 -13.81 -0.41 1.78
CA GLU A 165 -14.26 0.97 1.54
C GLU A 165 -15.66 1.22 2.12
N ILE A 166 -16.57 0.26 2.10
CA ILE A 166 -17.88 0.39 2.75
C ILE A 166 -17.71 0.55 4.26
N GLU A 167 -16.81 -0.23 4.89
CA GLU A 167 -16.55 -0.21 6.33
C GLU A 167 -15.77 1.04 6.78
N ASN A 168 -14.79 1.49 5.98
CA ASN A 168 -13.85 2.54 6.36
C ASN A 168 -13.61 3.48 5.15
N TYR A 169 -14.66 4.19 4.70
CA TYR A 169 -14.56 5.11 3.58
C TYR A 169 -13.60 6.25 3.85
N GLN A 170 -12.61 6.43 2.97
CA GLN A 170 -11.75 7.60 3.00
C GLN A 170 -12.48 8.82 2.45
N GLU A 171 -12.62 9.88 3.25
CA GLU A 171 -13.22 11.13 2.81
C GLU A 171 -12.48 11.75 1.62
N GLY A 172 -13.22 12.45 0.76
CA GLY A 172 -12.70 13.07 -0.45
C GLY A 172 -13.55 12.71 -1.67
N SER A 173 -12.90 12.62 -2.84
CA SER A 173 -13.63 12.25 -4.05
C SER A 173 -14.03 10.77 -4.05
N SER A 174 -15.04 10.45 -4.84
CA SER A 174 -15.58 9.08 -4.95
C SER A 174 -14.86 8.24 -6.03
N GLU A 175 -13.74 8.71 -6.60
CA GLU A 175 -13.11 8.09 -7.77
C GLU A 175 -12.60 6.66 -7.47
N TYR A 176 -12.04 6.41 -6.29
CA TYR A 176 -11.52 5.08 -5.96
C TYR A 176 -12.61 4.03 -5.85
N ILE A 177 -13.67 4.29 -5.07
CA ILE A 177 -14.80 3.36 -4.93
C ILE A 177 -15.57 3.20 -6.24
N ARG A 178 -15.67 4.26 -7.04
CA ARG A 178 -16.26 4.19 -8.39
C ARG A 178 -15.43 3.27 -9.29
N ALA A 179 -14.10 3.38 -9.29
CA ALA A 179 -13.22 2.51 -10.06
C ALA A 179 -13.36 1.03 -9.65
N LEU A 180 -13.36 0.74 -8.34
CA LEU A 180 -13.57 -0.61 -7.82
C LEU A 180 -14.91 -1.21 -8.26
N CYS A 181 -16.00 -0.44 -8.12
CA CYS A 181 -17.33 -0.88 -8.56
C CYS A 181 -17.40 -1.09 -10.09
N GLY A 182 -16.71 -0.26 -10.88
CA GLY A 182 -16.59 -0.43 -12.32
C GLY A 182 -15.85 -1.70 -12.72
N TYR A 183 -14.74 -2.01 -12.04
CA TYR A 183 -14.03 -3.29 -12.21
C TYR A 183 -14.94 -4.47 -11.86
N LEU A 184 -15.61 -4.41 -10.69
CA LEU A 184 -16.53 -5.48 -10.29
C LEU A 184 -17.68 -5.65 -11.26
N PHE A 185 -18.23 -4.57 -11.82
CA PHE A 185 -19.22 -4.62 -12.88
C PHE A 185 -18.70 -5.36 -14.13
N CYS A 186 -17.45 -5.09 -14.57
CA CYS A 186 -16.89 -5.70 -15.76
C CYS A 186 -16.68 -7.22 -15.62
N ILE A 187 -16.22 -7.70 -14.42
CA ILE A 187 -15.88 -9.11 -14.17
C ILE A 187 -16.95 -9.87 -13.38
N GLY A 188 -17.95 -9.17 -12.88
CA GLY A 188 -18.93 -9.66 -11.93
C GLY A 188 -20.09 -10.44 -12.56
N SER A 189 -20.91 -10.97 -11.68
CA SER A 189 -22.13 -11.73 -11.96
C SER A 189 -23.29 -11.20 -11.12
N TYR A 190 -24.47 -11.80 -11.24
CA TYR A 190 -25.67 -11.43 -10.49
C TYR A 190 -25.42 -11.24 -8.98
N GLU A 191 -24.62 -12.09 -8.37
CA GLU A 191 -24.31 -12.07 -6.93
C GLU A 191 -23.52 -10.80 -6.52
N ASP A 192 -22.80 -10.17 -7.45
CA ASP A 192 -21.96 -9.01 -7.20
C ASP A 192 -22.77 -7.70 -7.24
N ALA A 193 -23.99 -7.73 -7.81
CA ALA A 193 -24.88 -6.58 -7.90
C ALA A 193 -25.19 -5.98 -6.51
N LEU A 194 -25.38 -6.85 -5.49
CA LEU A 194 -25.69 -6.43 -4.13
C LEU A 194 -24.52 -5.64 -3.51
N LEU A 195 -23.27 -6.05 -3.77
CA LEU A 195 -22.12 -5.34 -3.22
C LEU A 195 -21.96 -3.95 -3.81
N ILE A 196 -22.16 -3.79 -5.14
CA ILE A 196 -22.15 -2.48 -5.78
C ILE A 196 -23.33 -1.62 -5.27
N GLU A 197 -24.50 -2.24 -5.05
CA GLU A 197 -25.67 -1.56 -4.49
C GLU A 197 -25.41 -1.05 -3.06
N ARG A 198 -24.75 -1.85 -2.20
CA ARG A 198 -24.30 -1.43 -0.88
C ARG A 198 -23.32 -0.26 -0.96
N ALA A 199 -22.27 -0.36 -1.77
CA ALA A 199 -21.34 0.74 -1.97
C ALA A 199 -22.04 2.04 -2.38
N LYS A 200 -23.04 1.92 -3.30
CA LYS A 200 -23.80 3.07 -3.81
C LYS A 200 -24.66 3.75 -2.75
N TYR A 201 -25.27 3.00 -1.83
CA TYR A 201 -26.30 3.54 -0.94
C TYR A 201 -25.90 3.61 0.55
N GLU A 202 -24.86 2.88 0.98
CA GLU A 202 -24.49 2.82 2.40
C GLU A 202 -23.35 3.79 2.77
N ILE A 203 -22.50 4.22 1.81
CA ILE A 203 -21.37 5.09 2.12
C ILE A 203 -21.83 6.53 2.33
N ASN A 204 -22.15 7.25 1.27
CA ASN A 204 -22.67 8.62 1.35
C ASN A 204 -23.36 9.02 0.02
N PHE A 205 -23.96 10.23 0.01
CA PHE A 205 -24.68 10.73 -1.14
C PHE A 205 -23.80 10.93 -2.39
N ASP A 206 -22.58 11.45 -2.23
CA ASP A 206 -21.68 11.75 -3.34
C ASP A 206 -21.22 10.46 -4.04
N VAL A 207 -20.87 9.42 -3.26
CA VAL A 207 -20.59 8.07 -3.79
C VAL A 207 -21.83 7.54 -4.54
N GLY A 208 -23.01 7.71 -3.98
CA GLY A 208 -24.26 7.32 -4.62
C GLY A 208 -24.50 7.95 -5.98
N CYS A 209 -24.07 9.21 -6.16
CA CYS A 209 -24.15 9.91 -7.45
C CYS A 209 -23.10 9.43 -8.46
N MET A 210 -21.94 9.01 -8.00
CA MET A 210 -20.81 8.61 -8.87
C MET A 210 -20.88 7.17 -9.35
N ILE A 211 -21.51 6.26 -8.61
CA ILE A 211 -21.68 4.87 -9.04
C ILE A 211 -22.89 4.79 -9.99
N ASP A 212 -22.65 4.29 -11.23
CA ASP A 212 -23.69 4.16 -12.23
C ASP A 212 -24.69 3.05 -11.85
N GLY A 213 -25.96 3.41 -11.70
CA GLY A 213 -27.03 2.45 -11.43
C GLY A 213 -27.22 1.41 -12.54
N ALA A 214 -26.84 1.73 -13.77
CA ALA A 214 -26.89 0.81 -14.89
C ALA A 214 -26.00 -0.43 -14.69
N TRP A 215 -24.89 -0.31 -13.95
CA TRP A 215 -24.02 -1.44 -13.63
C TRP A 215 -24.76 -2.50 -12.77
N ILE A 216 -25.56 -2.03 -11.82
CA ILE A 216 -26.35 -2.89 -10.95
C ILE A 216 -27.43 -3.61 -11.75
N GLU A 217 -28.16 -2.87 -12.60
CA GLU A 217 -29.22 -3.43 -13.45
C GLU A 217 -28.68 -4.43 -14.48
N ALA A 218 -27.51 -4.16 -15.05
CA ALA A 218 -26.83 -5.09 -15.97
C ALA A 218 -26.45 -6.40 -15.27
N LEU A 219 -25.90 -6.34 -14.07
CA LEU A 219 -25.54 -7.55 -13.29
C LEU A 219 -26.79 -8.32 -12.83
N LYS A 220 -27.91 -7.63 -12.57
CA LYS A 220 -29.21 -8.26 -12.26
C LYS A 220 -29.90 -8.89 -13.47
N GLY A 221 -29.31 -8.73 -14.67
CA GLY A 221 -29.88 -9.29 -15.91
C GLY A 221 -31.02 -8.46 -16.49
N ASN A 222 -31.20 -7.22 -16.06
CA ASN A 222 -32.25 -6.31 -16.54
C ASN A 222 -31.79 -5.48 -17.75
N MET A 223 -30.69 -5.86 -18.39
CA MET A 223 -30.09 -5.13 -19.50
C MET A 223 -29.66 -6.10 -20.61
N SER A 224 -29.72 -5.66 -21.87
CA SER A 224 -29.19 -6.43 -22.98
C SER A 224 -27.66 -6.55 -22.92
N GLU A 225 -27.10 -7.60 -23.54
CA GLU A 225 -25.64 -7.75 -23.62
C GLU A 225 -24.99 -6.60 -24.42
N GLU A 226 -25.64 -6.07 -25.40
CA GLU A 226 -25.18 -4.91 -26.21
C GLU A 226 -25.07 -3.66 -25.33
N ASP A 227 -26.08 -3.37 -24.52
CA ASP A 227 -26.07 -2.23 -23.59
C ASP A 227 -25.04 -2.43 -22.48
N ARG A 228 -24.90 -3.67 -21.97
CA ARG A 228 -23.85 -3.99 -20.99
C ARG A 228 -22.46 -3.72 -21.57
N GLN A 229 -22.19 -4.13 -22.80
CA GLN A 229 -20.92 -3.88 -23.47
C GLN A 229 -20.68 -2.38 -23.68
N PHE A 230 -21.73 -1.60 -23.98
CA PHE A 230 -21.63 -0.16 -24.06
C PHE A 230 -21.16 0.46 -22.74
N HIS A 231 -21.73 0.05 -21.60
CA HIS A 231 -21.30 0.55 -20.27
C HIS A 231 -19.88 0.10 -19.90
N ILE A 232 -19.44 -1.10 -20.29
CA ILE A 232 -18.05 -1.55 -20.12
C ILE A 232 -17.10 -0.64 -20.89
N GLN A 233 -17.41 -0.34 -22.16
CA GLN A 233 -16.59 0.55 -22.98
C GLN A 233 -16.58 1.98 -22.45
N ALA A 234 -17.69 2.47 -21.90
CA ALA A 234 -17.75 3.77 -21.25
C ALA A 234 -16.84 3.83 -20.02
N PHE A 235 -16.89 2.80 -19.17
CA PHE A 235 -15.97 2.69 -18.01
C PHE A 235 -14.50 2.70 -18.43
N ILE A 236 -14.11 1.90 -19.42
CA ILE A 236 -12.74 1.86 -19.95
C ILE A 236 -12.32 3.27 -20.41
N LYS A 237 -13.14 3.91 -21.21
CA LYS A 237 -12.86 5.24 -21.77
C LYS A 237 -12.66 6.31 -20.70
N ASP A 238 -13.40 6.25 -19.59
CA ASP A 238 -13.27 7.21 -18.49
C ASP A 238 -11.88 7.18 -17.85
N TYR A 239 -11.17 6.06 -17.94
CA TYR A 239 -9.84 5.84 -17.32
C TYR A 239 -8.68 5.72 -18.31
N GLU A 240 -8.92 5.48 -19.61
CA GLU A 240 -7.87 5.45 -20.64
C GLU A 240 -7.33 6.85 -21.01
N VAL A 241 -8.07 7.90 -20.73
CA VAL A 241 -7.76 9.28 -21.17
C VAL A 241 -6.97 10.08 -20.13
N LYS A 242 -6.66 9.49 -18.97
CA LYS A 242 -5.84 10.09 -17.93
C LYS A 242 -4.40 9.59 -18.04
#